data_8bcac73846f10c0bf3fd8d61ce4f4f35
#
_entry.id   8bcac73846f10c0bf3fd8d61ce4f4f35
#
_cell.length_a   1.000
_cell.length_b   1.000
_cell.length_c   1.000
_cell.angle_alpha   90.00
_cell.angle_beta   90.00
_cell.angle_gamma   90.00
#
_symmetry.space_group_name_H-M   'P 1'
#
loop_
_entity.id
_entity.type
_entity.pdbx_description
1 polymer ?
#
loop_
_entity_poly.entity_id
_entity_poly.type
_entity_poly.pdbx_seq_one_letter_code
_entity_poly.pdbx_strand_id
1 'polypeptide(L)'
;MNPILANMAARRSIRSFLPDAPPPYQLREILEAGRMAPSGGNKQACHFLVIQSPDILAALSQRAVAAFAQMEATPDTYQSLASSIRKAKQGAYDFLYGAPVLVLAANLIDHGNAMADSA
;
A
#
# COMPACT_ATOMS: atom_id res chain seq x y z
N MET A 1 20.83 -13.17 18.11
CA MET A 1 20.22 -13.16 16.74
C MET A 1 20.73 -11.93 16.00
N ASN A 2 21.05 -12.07 14.74
CA ASN A 2 21.44 -10.95 13.89
C ASN A 2 20.29 -9.89 13.86
N PRO A 3 20.59 -8.59 14.03
CA PRO A 3 19.55 -7.53 14.04
C PRO A 3 18.65 -7.53 12.81
N ILE A 4 19.17 -7.86 11.65
CA ILE A 4 18.40 -7.95 10.39
C ILE A 4 17.36 -9.09 10.49
N LEU A 5 17.79 -10.27 10.93
CA LEU A 5 16.88 -11.42 11.12
C LEU A 5 15.83 -11.14 12.20
N ALA A 6 16.24 -10.46 13.28
CA ALA A 6 15.31 -10.05 14.33
C ALA A 6 14.22 -9.10 13.79
N ASN A 7 14.61 -8.13 12.96
CA ASN A 7 13.67 -7.21 12.33
C ASN A 7 12.71 -7.93 11.37
N MET A 8 13.22 -8.84 10.55
CA MET A 8 12.38 -9.65 9.66
C MET A 8 11.36 -10.49 10.45
N ALA A 9 11.79 -11.12 11.53
CA ALA A 9 10.94 -11.94 12.39
C ALA A 9 9.88 -11.11 13.15
N ALA A 10 10.21 -9.87 13.48
CA ALA A 10 9.30 -8.95 14.16
C ALA A 10 8.24 -8.32 13.27
N ARG A 11 8.37 -8.40 11.93
CA ARG A 11 7.42 -7.81 10.98
C ARG A 11 5.99 -8.30 11.25
N ARG A 12 5.06 -7.38 11.25
CA ARG A 12 3.60 -7.66 11.34
C ARG A 12 2.85 -6.88 10.27
N SER A 13 1.72 -7.41 9.84
CA SER A 13 0.77 -6.69 9.00
C SER A 13 -0.08 -5.77 9.87
N ILE A 14 0.20 -4.48 9.82
CA ILE A 14 -0.50 -3.48 10.61
C ILE A 14 -1.71 -2.99 9.82
N ARG A 15 -2.88 -2.95 10.47
CA ARG A 15 -4.17 -2.51 9.89
C ARG A 15 -4.93 -1.56 10.82
N SER A 16 -4.21 -0.93 11.73
CA SER A 16 -4.71 0.13 12.61
C SER A 16 -3.58 1.12 12.78
N PHE A 17 -3.85 2.38 12.49
CA PHE A 17 -2.84 3.43 12.46
C PHE A 17 -3.20 4.53 13.45
N LEU A 18 -2.17 5.22 13.95
CA LEU A 18 -2.35 6.46 14.68
C LEU A 18 -2.84 7.56 13.72
N PRO A 19 -3.63 8.53 14.21
CA PRO A 19 -4.14 9.61 13.36
C PRO A 19 -3.06 10.57 12.87
N ASP A 20 -1.94 10.65 13.60
CA ASP A 20 -0.85 11.57 13.27
C ASP A 20 0.08 10.99 12.22
N ALA A 21 0.37 11.79 11.19
CA ALA A 21 1.37 11.43 10.19
C ALA A 21 2.77 11.37 10.82
N PRO A 22 3.65 10.47 10.35
CA PRO A 22 5.04 10.45 10.79
C PRO A 22 5.73 11.77 10.45
N PRO A 23 6.71 12.22 11.26
CA PRO A 23 7.49 13.41 10.94
C PRO A 23 8.12 13.33 9.55
N PRO A 24 8.31 14.47 8.84
CA PRO A 24 8.82 14.47 7.48
C PRO A 24 10.17 13.77 7.31
N TYR A 25 11.04 13.80 8.32
CA TYR A 25 12.34 13.14 8.25
C TYR A 25 12.20 11.61 8.25
N GLN A 26 11.29 11.05 9.07
CA GLN A 26 11.03 9.60 9.08
C GLN A 26 10.42 9.14 7.76
N LEU A 27 9.51 9.93 7.20
CA LEU A 27 8.92 9.62 5.91
C LEU A 27 9.99 9.59 4.80
N ARG A 28 10.95 10.52 4.83
CA ARG A 28 12.09 10.50 3.89
C ARG A 28 12.96 9.25 4.07
N GLU A 29 13.25 8.86 5.30
CA GLU A 29 14.02 7.64 5.57
C GLU A 29 13.34 6.39 5.04
N ILE A 30 12.01 6.30 5.19
CA ILE A 30 11.22 5.20 4.65
C ILE A 30 11.29 5.16 3.12
N LEU A 31 11.11 6.31 2.48
CA LEU A 31 11.18 6.41 1.02
C LEU A 31 12.59 6.10 0.49
N GLU A 32 13.62 6.57 1.19
CA GLU A 32 15.01 6.27 0.82
C GLU A 32 15.33 4.78 0.94
N ALA A 33 14.83 4.11 1.98
CA ALA A 33 14.94 2.65 2.11
C ALA A 33 14.27 1.93 0.92
N GLY A 34 13.09 2.38 0.50
CA GLY A 34 12.41 1.85 -0.68
C GLY A 34 13.20 2.10 -1.97
N ARG A 35 13.80 3.29 -2.10
CA ARG A 35 14.64 3.64 -3.27
C ARG A 35 15.90 2.79 -3.40
N MET A 36 16.42 2.28 -2.27
CA MET A 36 17.60 1.41 -2.25
C MET A 36 17.30 -0.03 -2.69
N ALA A 37 16.03 -0.39 -2.88
CA ALA A 37 15.68 -1.72 -3.37
C ALA A 37 16.26 -1.95 -4.77
N PRO A 38 16.71 -3.18 -5.09
CA PRO A 38 17.24 -3.49 -6.42
C PRO A 38 16.14 -3.43 -7.48
N SER A 39 16.52 -3.11 -8.70
CA SER A 39 15.63 -3.14 -9.85
C SER A 39 16.20 -3.96 -11.00
N GLY A 40 15.34 -4.54 -11.84
CA GLY A 40 15.76 -5.34 -12.98
C GLY A 40 16.64 -4.55 -13.95
N GLY A 41 17.87 -5.04 -14.16
CA GLY A 41 18.86 -4.32 -14.98
C GLY A 41 19.24 -2.95 -14.42
N ASN A 42 19.04 -2.72 -13.14
CA ASN A 42 19.28 -1.43 -12.48
C ASN A 42 18.55 -0.25 -13.15
N LYS A 43 17.33 -0.48 -13.59
CA LYS A 43 16.51 0.53 -14.31
C LYS A 43 16.20 1.75 -13.45
N GLN A 44 16.07 1.59 -12.12
CA GLN A 44 15.76 2.67 -11.16
C GLN A 44 14.53 3.49 -11.57
N ALA A 45 13.53 2.83 -12.14
CA ALA A 45 12.33 3.47 -12.69
C ALA A 45 11.19 3.58 -11.66
N CYS A 46 11.39 3.09 -10.44
CA CYS A 46 10.39 3.19 -9.38
C CYS A 46 10.22 4.63 -8.93
N HIS A 47 8.97 5.06 -8.86
CA HIS A 47 8.58 6.39 -8.43
C HIS A 47 7.62 6.28 -7.25
N PHE A 48 7.85 7.07 -6.19
CA PHE A 48 7.00 7.10 -5.00
C PHE A 48 6.14 8.36 -5.02
N LEU A 49 4.82 8.17 -4.95
CA LEU A 49 3.87 9.24 -4.74
C LEU A 49 3.38 9.18 -3.29
N VAL A 50 3.57 10.26 -2.55
CA VAL A 50 3.16 10.37 -1.14
C VAL A 50 1.93 11.26 -1.05
N ILE A 51 0.87 10.74 -0.47
CA ILE A 51 -0.40 11.44 -0.27
C ILE A 51 -0.65 11.59 1.23
N GLN A 52 -0.77 12.85 1.67
CA GLN A 52 -1.00 13.22 3.07
C GLN A 52 -2.26 14.08 3.26
N SER A 53 -2.89 14.53 2.16
CA SER A 53 -4.13 15.31 2.23
C SER A 53 -5.29 14.43 2.72
N PRO A 54 -5.93 14.75 3.86
CA PRO A 54 -7.06 13.97 4.37
C PRO A 54 -8.21 13.87 3.37
N ASP A 55 -8.48 14.95 2.63
CA ASP A 55 -9.57 15.00 1.64
C ASP A 55 -9.29 14.04 0.47
N ILE A 56 -8.05 14.01 -0.01
CA ILE A 56 -7.64 13.11 -1.08
C ILE A 56 -7.69 11.65 -0.60
N LEU A 57 -7.17 11.38 0.61
CA LEU A 57 -7.22 10.04 1.20
C LEU A 57 -8.65 9.54 1.36
N ALA A 58 -9.55 10.39 1.85
CA ALA A 58 -10.98 10.07 1.98
C ALA A 58 -11.62 9.79 0.62
N ALA A 59 -11.36 10.63 -0.39
CA ALA A 59 -11.89 10.44 -1.74
C ALA A 59 -11.39 9.14 -2.39
N LEU A 60 -10.10 8.81 -2.22
CA LEU A 60 -9.53 7.56 -2.72
C LEU A 60 -10.16 6.33 -2.04
N SER A 61 -10.29 6.37 -0.71
CA SER A 61 -10.93 5.29 0.05
C SER A 61 -12.37 5.08 -0.40
N GLN A 62 -13.16 6.14 -0.56
CA GLN A 62 -14.54 6.06 -1.01
C GLN A 62 -14.66 5.46 -2.43
N ARG A 63 -13.79 5.87 -3.34
CA ARG A 63 -13.78 5.33 -4.72
C ARG A 63 -13.39 3.85 -4.74
N ALA A 64 -12.39 3.46 -3.94
CA ALA A 64 -11.98 2.05 -3.83
C ALA A 64 -13.13 1.19 -3.27
N VAL A 65 -13.79 1.64 -2.21
CA VAL A 65 -14.94 0.94 -1.62
C VAL A 65 -16.09 0.82 -2.62
N ALA A 66 -16.40 1.89 -3.36
CA ALA A 66 -17.44 1.86 -4.39
C ALA A 66 -17.11 0.86 -5.51
N ALA A 67 -15.85 0.77 -5.93
CA ALA A 67 -15.41 -0.20 -6.92
C ALA A 67 -15.53 -1.64 -6.41
N PHE A 68 -15.08 -1.92 -5.18
CA PHE A 68 -15.25 -3.25 -4.57
C PHE A 68 -16.71 -3.64 -4.39
N ALA A 69 -17.58 -2.70 -4.03
CA ALA A 69 -19.01 -2.97 -3.85
C ALA A 69 -19.73 -3.39 -5.16
N GLN A 70 -19.17 -3.03 -6.31
CA GLN A 70 -19.69 -3.43 -7.64
C GLN A 70 -19.16 -4.79 -8.10
N MET A 71 -18.15 -5.33 -7.43
CA MET A 71 -17.58 -6.62 -7.79
C MET A 71 -18.43 -7.78 -7.25
N GLU A 72 -18.40 -8.91 -7.95
CA GLU A 72 -18.99 -10.15 -7.48
C GLU A 72 -17.91 -11.15 -7.12
N ALA A 73 -18.04 -11.75 -5.91
CA ALA A 73 -17.15 -12.81 -5.47
C ALA A 73 -17.71 -14.17 -5.95
N THR A 74 -16.82 -14.98 -6.52
CA THR A 74 -17.10 -16.38 -6.89
C THR A 74 -16.39 -17.31 -5.91
N PRO A 75 -16.68 -18.63 -5.91
CA PRO A 75 -15.95 -19.58 -5.07
C PRO A 75 -14.43 -19.58 -5.29
N ASP A 76 -13.98 -19.21 -6.50
CA ASP A 76 -12.57 -19.15 -6.87
C ASP A 76 -11.92 -17.80 -6.55
N THR A 77 -12.69 -16.82 -6.06
CA THR A 77 -12.18 -15.50 -5.68
C THR A 77 -11.23 -15.62 -4.50
N TYR A 78 -10.05 -15.01 -4.63
CA TYR A 78 -9.07 -15.01 -3.55
C TYR A 78 -9.66 -14.46 -2.25
N GLN A 79 -9.43 -15.16 -1.14
CA GLN A 79 -10.15 -14.97 0.13
C GLN A 79 -10.12 -13.52 0.66
N SER A 80 -8.98 -12.84 0.57
CA SER A 80 -8.89 -11.45 1.04
C SER A 80 -9.67 -10.48 0.15
N LEU A 81 -9.72 -10.72 -1.16
CA LEU A 81 -10.52 -9.95 -2.08
C LEU A 81 -12.02 -10.19 -1.83
N ALA A 82 -12.44 -11.43 -1.67
CA ALA A 82 -13.83 -11.76 -1.32
C ALA A 82 -14.26 -11.10 -0.01
N SER A 83 -13.38 -11.07 0.99
CA SER A 83 -13.62 -10.36 2.25
C SER A 83 -13.79 -8.85 2.06
N SER A 84 -12.94 -8.22 1.23
CA SER A 84 -13.01 -6.79 0.91
C SER A 84 -14.32 -6.44 0.18
N ILE A 85 -14.71 -7.26 -0.80
CA ILE A 85 -15.99 -7.12 -1.53
C ILE A 85 -17.17 -7.16 -0.55
N ARG A 86 -17.21 -8.16 0.33
CA ARG A 86 -18.26 -8.31 1.33
C ARG A 86 -18.35 -7.09 2.26
N LYS A 87 -17.23 -6.65 2.81
CA LYS A 87 -17.17 -5.49 3.71
C LYS A 87 -17.61 -4.21 3.00
N ALA A 88 -17.20 -4.02 1.74
CA ALA A 88 -17.59 -2.87 0.94
C ALA A 88 -19.10 -2.84 0.71
N LYS A 89 -19.72 -3.98 0.39
CA LYS A 89 -21.18 -4.10 0.23
C LYS A 89 -21.95 -3.82 1.53
N GLN A 90 -21.34 -4.09 2.69
CA GLN A 90 -21.92 -3.81 4.01
C GLN A 90 -21.77 -2.33 4.42
N GLY A 91 -21.02 -1.51 3.68
CA GLY A 91 -20.82 -0.09 3.95
C GLY A 91 -19.90 0.21 5.16
N ALA A 92 -19.19 -0.78 5.69
CA ALA A 92 -18.35 -0.67 6.89
C ALA A 92 -16.86 -0.90 6.60
N TYR A 93 -16.40 -0.52 5.43
CA TYR A 93 -15.03 -0.78 4.99
C TYR A 93 -14.24 0.50 4.72
N ASP A 94 -13.13 0.68 5.42
CA ASP A 94 -12.11 1.66 5.08
C ASP A 94 -10.93 0.95 4.42
N PHE A 95 -10.73 1.18 3.14
CA PHE A 95 -9.66 0.58 2.35
C PHE A 95 -8.27 0.94 2.88
N LEU A 96 -8.10 2.13 3.45
CA LEU A 96 -6.83 2.64 3.95
C LEU A 96 -6.63 2.42 5.47
N TYR A 97 -7.58 1.81 6.16
CA TYR A 97 -7.52 1.56 7.61
C TYR A 97 -7.27 2.81 8.45
N GLY A 98 -7.74 3.99 8.01
CA GLY A 98 -7.52 5.26 8.68
C GLY A 98 -6.07 5.75 8.65
N ALA A 99 -5.22 5.23 7.76
CA ALA A 99 -3.83 5.67 7.66
C ALA A 99 -3.73 7.15 7.27
N PRO A 100 -2.89 7.95 7.95
CA PRO A 100 -2.73 9.39 7.65
C PRO A 100 -1.83 9.65 6.45
N VAL A 101 -1.16 8.63 5.93
CA VAL A 101 -0.26 8.71 4.76
C VAL A 101 -0.45 7.48 3.89
N LEU A 102 -0.55 7.70 2.59
CA LEU A 102 -0.50 6.66 1.57
C LEU A 102 0.73 6.87 0.70
N VAL A 103 1.52 5.82 0.54
CA VAL A 103 2.63 5.79 -0.40
C VAL A 103 2.27 4.85 -1.55
N LEU A 104 2.27 5.38 -2.76
CA LEU A 104 2.10 4.61 -3.98
C LEU A 104 3.47 4.41 -4.64
N ALA A 105 3.84 3.17 -4.88
CA ALA A 105 5.02 2.81 -5.67
C ALA A 105 4.60 2.50 -7.10
N ALA A 106 5.19 3.17 -8.06
CA ALA A 106 4.88 3.00 -9.47
C ALA A 106 6.15 3.01 -10.31
N ASN A 107 6.12 2.33 -11.45
CA ASN A 107 7.17 2.45 -12.47
C ASN A 107 6.76 3.48 -13.50
N LEU A 108 7.68 4.40 -13.80
CA LEU A 108 7.49 5.43 -14.83
C LEU A 108 7.64 4.87 -16.24
N ILE A 109 8.33 3.73 -16.37
CA ILE A 109 8.63 3.08 -17.63
C ILE A 109 8.16 1.63 -17.54
N ASP A 110 7.39 1.17 -18.52
CA ASP A 110 7.03 -0.23 -18.64
C ASP A 110 8.23 -1.03 -19.14
N HIS A 111 8.56 -2.10 -18.42
CA HIS A 111 9.61 -3.03 -18.76
C HIS A 111 9.34 -4.40 -18.11
N GLY A 112 10.06 -5.46 -18.56
CA GLY A 112 9.77 -6.83 -18.17
C GLY A 112 9.76 -7.12 -16.66
N ASN A 113 10.45 -6.31 -15.85
CA ASN A 113 10.50 -6.45 -14.39
C ASN A 113 9.69 -5.37 -13.63
N ALA A 114 8.92 -4.54 -14.33
CA ALA A 114 8.26 -3.39 -13.74
C ALA A 114 7.38 -3.75 -12.53
N MET A 115 6.61 -4.82 -12.62
CA MET A 115 5.76 -5.29 -11.53
C MET A 115 6.58 -5.75 -10.31
N ALA A 116 7.64 -6.53 -10.53
CA ALA A 116 8.50 -7.02 -9.46
C ALA A 116 9.26 -5.86 -8.78
N ASP A 117 9.73 -4.88 -9.55
CA ASP A 117 10.47 -3.72 -9.05
C ASP A 117 9.58 -2.81 -8.20
N SER A 118 8.26 -2.81 -8.43
CA SER A 118 7.30 -2.03 -7.63
C SER A 118 6.81 -2.75 -6.38
N ALA A 119 7.06 -4.04 -6.29
CA ALA A 119 6.63 -4.85 -5.15
C ALA A 119 7.55 -4.68 -3.95
#